data_43171c39f10985f67bf82b0ddccf548b
#
_entry.id   43171c39f10985f67bf82b0ddccf548b
#
_cell.length_a   1.000
_cell.length_b   1.000
_cell.length_c   1.000
_cell.angle_alpha   90.00
_cell.angle_beta   90.00
_cell.angle_gamma   90.00
#
_symmetry.space_group_name_H-M   'P 1'
#
loop_
_entity.id
_entity.type
_entity.pdbx_description
1 polymer ?
#
loop_
_entity_poly.entity_id
_entity_poly.type
_entity_poly.pdbx_seq_one_letter_code
_entity_poly.pdbx_strand_id
1 'polypeptide(L)'
;NIPNKSILGFWDAFTGDGTTGSGDNVYIKTFGTAPNRQFWIRYHSYEYGSTGTGNVSSFTYWAMAIEETTNKVFVIDMNYHSGGANLTSTIGVQENSLSAVQYGTYLTGMGSGGSGNSDNDYYEFTPVLLVNDNAGIESIDAPVSPLSTGTQNVVVTLKNHGLNSLTSATVNWKVNGVLKTPYSFAGSLSQYGT
;
A
#
# COMPACT_ATOMS: atom_id res chain seq x y z
N ASN A 1 -5.38 4.75 -16.13
CA ASN A 1 -4.82 5.57 -15.04
C ASN A 1 -5.63 5.31 -13.77
N ILE A 2 -4.95 4.95 -12.70
CA ILE A 2 -5.56 4.79 -11.37
C ILE A 2 -5.81 6.20 -10.81
N PRO A 3 -6.99 6.48 -10.27
CA PRO A 3 -7.28 7.78 -9.66
C PRO A 3 -6.38 8.05 -8.44
N ASN A 4 -6.08 9.30 -8.17
CA ASN A 4 -5.41 9.68 -6.92
C ASN A 4 -6.31 9.40 -5.71
N LYS A 5 -5.71 9.14 -4.56
CA LYS A 5 -6.40 8.82 -3.29
C LYS A 5 -7.32 7.61 -3.43
N SER A 6 -6.77 6.53 -3.96
CA SER A 6 -7.51 5.29 -4.22
C SER A 6 -7.04 4.15 -3.33
N ILE A 7 -7.98 3.32 -2.94
CA ILE A 7 -7.72 2.02 -2.35
C ILE A 7 -8.01 0.99 -3.44
N LEU A 8 -7.02 0.20 -3.77
CA LEU A 8 -7.12 -0.90 -4.72
C LEU A 8 -7.29 -2.17 -3.91
N GLY A 9 -8.52 -2.63 -3.80
CA GLY A 9 -8.82 -3.87 -3.12
C GLY A 9 -8.30 -5.05 -3.94
N PHE A 10 -9.12 -5.54 -4.84
CA PHE A 10 -8.74 -6.51 -5.85
C PHE A 10 -8.86 -5.82 -7.21
N TRP A 11 -7.80 -5.14 -7.64
CA TRP A 11 -7.81 -4.40 -8.90
C TRP A 11 -7.57 -5.33 -10.07
N ASP A 12 -8.65 -5.81 -10.64
CA ASP A 12 -8.70 -6.60 -11.87
C ASP A 12 -10.09 -6.54 -12.50
N ALA A 13 -10.30 -7.27 -13.58
CA ALA A 13 -11.60 -7.36 -14.23
C ALA A 13 -12.54 -8.29 -13.47
N PHE A 14 -13.50 -7.72 -12.78
CA PHE A 14 -14.62 -8.44 -12.18
C PHE A 14 -15.90 -8.11 -12.92
N THR A 15 -16.73 -9.11 -13.16
CA THR A 15 -18.05 -8.94 -13.72
C THR A 15 -19.10 -9.38 -12.72
N GLY A 16 -20.16 -8.59 -12.59
CA GLY A 16 -21.39 -9.04 -11.95
C GLY A 16 -22.16 -9.87 -12.95
N ASP A 17 -22.46 -11.14 -12.64
CA ASP A 17 -23.35 -11.94 -13.46
C ASP A 17 -24.79 -11.70 -13.03
N GLY A 18 -25.51 -10.93 -13.82
CA GLY A 18 -26.93 -10.68 -13.60
C GLY A 18 -27.83 -11.90 -13.88
N THR A 19 -27.29 -13.05 -14.24
CA THR A 19 -28.07 -14.21 -14.69
C THR A 19 -28.10 -15.37 -13.72
N THR A 20 -27.08 -15.57 -12.92
CA THR A 20 -27.04 -16.68 -11.95
C THR A 20 -27.46 -16.31 -10.54
N GLY A 21 -27.96 -15.13 -10.38
CA GLY A 21 -29.01 -14.79 -9.43
C GLY A 21 -28.78 -15.01 -7.97
N SER A 22 -27.67 -15.20 -7.49
CA SER A 22 -27.54 -15.30 -6.06
C SER A 22 -26.84 -14.11 -5.41
N GLY A 23 -26.92 -12.96 -6.04
CA GLY A 23 -26.72 -11.73 -5.32
C GLY A 23 -25.36 -11.08 -5.44
N ASP A 24 -24.87 -10.90 -6.66
CA ASP A 24 -23.79 -9.95 -6.94
C ASP A 24 -24.16 -8.59 -6.36
N ASN A 25 -23.51 -8.20 -5.32
CA ASN A 25 -23.86 -6.99 -4.62
C ASN A 25 -22.68 -6.38 -3.88
N VAL A 26 -22.74 -5.08 -3.68
CA VAL A 26 -21.81 -4.37 -2.81
C VAL A 26 -22.56 -3.97 -1.54
N TYR A 27 -22.09 -4.48 -0.43
CA TYR A 27 -22.65 -4.16 0.88
C TYR A 27 -21.72 -3.19 1.62
N ILE A 28 -22.32 -2.23 2.28
CA ILE A 28 -21.59 -1.33 3.17
C ILE A 28 -22.13 -1.42 4.58
N LYS A 29 -21.25 -1.39 5.56
CA LYS A 29 -21.64 -1.37 6.97
C LYS A 29 -20.57 -0.75 7.85
N THR A 30 -21.01 -0.04 8.87
CA THR A 30 -20.14 0.44 9.94
C THR A 30 -20.34 -0.44 11.17
N PHE A 31 -19.23 -0.90 11.75
CA PHE A 31 -19.19 -1.65 13.00
C PHE A 31 -18.49 -0.83 14.08
N GLY A 32 -18.76 -1.14 15.35
CA GLY A 32 -18.14 -0.47 16.50
C GLY A 32 -18.81 0.83 16.89
N THR A 33 -18.21 1.51 17.85
CA THR A 33 -18.65 2.80 18.40
C THR A 33 -17.52 3.82 18.28
N ALA A 34 -17.86 5.07 17.99
CA ALA A 34 -16.87 6.13 17.92
C ALA A 34 -16.07 6.22 19.25
N PRO A 35 -14.76 6.44 19.20
CA PRO A 35 -13.92 6.69 18.03
C PRO A 35 -13.28 5.43 17.42
N ASN A 36 -13.78 4.23 17.70
CA ASN A 36 -13.21 2.96 17.26
C ASN A 36 -14.18 2.23 16.32
N ARG A 37 -14.57 2.90 15.24
CA ARG A 37 -15.44 2.31 14.23
C ARG A 37 -14.62 1.74 13.08
N GLN A 38 -15.19 0.74 12.41
CA GLN A 38 -14.70 0.21 11.14
C GLN A 38 -15.77 0.39 10.08
N PHE A 39 -15.44 1.00 8.96
CA PHE A 39 -16.30 1.11 7.79
C PHE A 39 -15.91 0.03 6.80
N TRP A 40 -16.85 -0.85 6.47
CA TRP A 40 -16.68 -1.99 5.60
C TRP A 40 -17.39 -1.81 4.28
N ILE A 41 -16.72 -2.17 3.19
CA ILE A 41 -17.26 -2.31 1.84
C ILE A 41 -17.00 -3.76 1.43
N ARG A 42 -18.05 -4.55 1.32
CA ARG A 42 -17.97 -5.97 0.95
C ARG A 42 -18.49 -6.18 -0.46
N TYR A 43 -17.70 -6.81 -1.29
CA TYR A 43 -18.06 -7.28 -2.61
C TYR A 43 -18.49 -8.75 -2.49
N HIS A 44 -19.68 -9.06 -2.96
CA HIS A 44 -20.29 -10.36 -2.78
C HIS A 44 -20.54 -11.01 -4.13
N SER A 45 -19.93 -12.18 -4.35
CA SER A 45 -20.19 -13.06 -5.49
C SER A 45 -19.84 -12.49 -6.86
N TYR A 46 -18.79 -11.66 -6.96
CA TYR A 46 -18.33 -11.20 -8.27
C TYR A 46 -17.51 -12.25 -8.97
N GLU A 47 -17.78 -12.45 -10.28
CA GLU A 47 -17.00 -13.33 -11.12
C GLU A 47 -15.66 -12.71 -11.52
N TYR A 48 -14.62 -13.52 -11.57
CA TYR A 48 -13.32 -13.13 -12.07
C TYR A 48 -13.19 -13.48 -13.56
N GLY A 49 -12.85 -12.49 -14.36
CA GLY A 49 -12.57 -12.64 -15.80
C GLY A 49 -13.55 -11.88 -16.70
N SER A 50 -13.05 -11.44 -17.84
CA SER A 50 -13.74 -10.52 -18.75
C SER A 50 -14.71 -11.20 -19.72
N THR A 51 -14.98 -12.46 -19.63
CA THR A 51 -15.59 -13.19 -20.75
C THR A 51 -17.07 -13.44 -20.65
N GLY A 52 -17.80 -12.84 -19.75
CA GLY A 52 -19.28 -12.86 -19.79
C GLY A 52 -19.96 -14.22 -20.13
N THR A 53 -19.21 -15.26 -20.22
CA THR A 53 -19.65 -16.61 -20.49
C THR A 53 -19.63 -17.37 -19.17
N GLY A 54 -20.58 -17.04 -18.35
CA GLY A 54 -21.00 -17.74 -17.15
C GLY A 54 -20.21 -18.98 -16.75
N ASN A 55 -18.98 -18.82 -16.34
CA ASN A 55 -18.32 -19.92 -15.66
C ASN A 55 -18.68 -19.80 -14.18
N VAL A 56 -19.85 -20.29 -13.85
CA VAL A 56 -20.50 -20.30 -12.53
C VAL A 56 -19.63 -20.85 -11.38
N SER A 57 -18.40 -21.16 -11.63
CA SER A 57 -17.46 -21.72 -10.67
C SER A 57 -16.36 -20.74 -10.22
N SER A 58 -16.35 -19.50 -10.69
CA SER A 58 -15.30 -18.52 -10.38
C SER A 58 -15.89 -17.27 -9.73
N PHE A 59 -16.28 -17.35 -8.49
CA PHE A 59 -16.78 -16.20 -7.75
C PHE A 59 -15.86 -15.85 -6.58
N THR A 60 -15.83 -14.59 -6.25
CA THR A 60 -15.01 -14.06 -5.15
C THR A 60 -15.86 -13.32 -4.13
N TYR A 61 -15.48 -13.45 -2.89
CA TYR A 61 -16.01 -12.67 -1.79
C TYR A 61 -14.84 -11.93 -1.14
N TRP A 62 -14.84 -10.64 -1.20
CA TRP A 62 -13.77 -9.84 -0.61
C TRP A 62 -14.31 -8.55 -0.01
N ALA A 63 -13.53 -7.93 0.82
CA ALA A 63 -13.90 -6.68 1.47
C ALA A 63 -12.74 -5.71 1.58
N MET A 64 -13.07 -4.44 1.71
CA MET A 64 -12.18 -3.43 2.24
C MET A 64 -12.74 -2.94 3.56
N ALA A 65 -11.86 -2.69 4.53
CA ALA A 65 -12.24 -2.05 5.78
C ALA A 65 -11.33 -0.86 6.04
N ILE A 66 -11.92 0.23 6.52
CA ILE A 66 -11.20 1.44 6.95
C ILE A 66 -11.49 1.61 8.43
N GLU A 67 -10.43 1.72 9.22
CA GLU A 67 -10.52 1.86 10.67
C GLU A 67 -10.44 3.32 11.07
N GLU A 68 -11.41 3.77 11.86
CA GLU A 68 -11.40 5.10 12.46
C GLU A 68 -10.23 5.23 13.45
N THR A 69 -9.73 6.42 13.71
CA THR A 69 -8.63 6.72 14.62
C THR A 69 -7.26 6.28 14.10
N THR A 70 -7.09 5.04 13.70
CA THR A 70 -5.81 4.55 13.17
C THR A 70 -5.62 4.87 11.70
N ASN A 71 -6.73 5.11 10.97
CA ASN A 71 -6.80 5.27 9.52
C ASN A 71 -6.18 4.08 8.74
N LYS A 72 -6.09 2.94 9.38
CA LYS A 72 -5.66 1.71 8.72
C LYS A 72 -6.66 1.29 7.66
N VAL A 73 -6.14 0.75 6.58
CA VAL A 73 -6.92 0.16 5.50
C VAL A 73 -6.61 -1.34 5.45
N PHE A 74 -7.65 -2.14 5.41
CA PHE A 74 -7.56 -3.58 5.25
C PHE A 74 -8.19 -3.98 3.92
N VAL A 75 -7.51 -4.83 3.18
CA VAL A 75 -8.07 -5.58 2.06
C VAL A 75 -8.15 -7.02 2.50
N ILE A 76 -9.33 -7.60 2.45
CA ILE A 76 -9.64 -8.86 3.09
C ILE A 76 -10.13 -9.84 2.02
N ASP A 77 -9.41 -10.94 1.85
CA ASP A 77 -9.88 -12.09 1.09
C ASP A 77 -10.82 -12.91 1.99
N MET A 78 -12.09 -12.93 1.65
CA MET A 78 -13.08 -13.65 2.46
C MET A 78 -13.31 -15.06 1.97
N ASN A 79 -13.36 -15.25 0.67
CA ASN A 79 -13.47 -16.54 0.02
C ASN A 79 -13.26 -16.37 -1.49
N TYR A 80 -12.32 -17.11 -2.00
CA TYR A 80 -12.04 -17.15 -3.42
C TYR A 80 -12.30 -18.56 -3.97
N HIS A 81 -13.22 -18.65 -4.91
CA HIS A 81 -13.54 -19.91 -5.58
C HIS A 81 -13.27 -19.78 -7.09
N SER A 82 -12.14 -20.25 -7.53
CA SER A 82 -11.66 -20.12 -8.92
C SER A 82 -11.60 -21.45 -9.61
N GLY A 83 -12.48 -22.30 -9.67
CA GLY A 83 -12.40 -23.48 -10.53
C GLY A 83 -11.00 -24.06 -10.85
N GLY A 84 -9.99 -23.76 -10.04
CA GLY A 84 -8.61 -24.24 -10.19
C GLY A 84 -7.56 -23.24 -10.73
N ALA A 85 -7.93 -22.00 -11.01
CA ALA A 85 -6.97 -20.95 -11.41
C ALA A 85 -6.59 -20.05 -10.21
N ASN A 86 -5.38 -19.55 -10.18
CA ASN A 86 -4.97 -18.54 -9.21
C ASN A 86 -5.56 -17.17 -9.60
N LEU A 87 -6.17 -16.50 -8.66
CA LEU A 87 -6.52 -15.10 -8.84
C LEU A 87 -5.24 -14.27 -8.80
N THR A 88 -5.05 -13.44 -9.81
CA THR A 88 -4.00 -12.44 -9.82
C THR A 88 -4.65 -11.06 -9.85
N SER A 89 -4.32 -10.23 -8.87
CA SER A 89 -4.85 -8.88 -8.79
C SER A 89 -3.83 -7.92 -8.20
N THR A 90 -4.04 -6.64 -8.39
CA THR A 90 -3.23 -5.63 -7.73
C THR A 90 -3.93 -5.15 -6.47
N ILE A 91 -3.23 -5.22 -5.34
CA ILE A 91 -3.70 -4.74 -4.05
C ILE A 91 -2.80 -3.60 -3.59
N GLY A 92 -3.39 -2.48 -3.21
CA GLY A 92 -2.59 -1.35 -2.77
C GLY A 92 -3.40 -0.12 -2.39
N VAL A 93 -2.68 0.90 -2.00
CA VAL A 93 -3.21 2.25 -1.76
C VAL A 93 -2.38 3.24 -2.54
N GLN A 94 -3.04 4.17 -3.20
CA GLN A 94 -2.40 5.23 -3.99
C GLN A 94 -2.85 6.59 -3.50
N GLU A 95 -1.90 7.42 -3.11
CA GLU A 95 -2.16 8.81 -2.77
C GLU A 95 -2.20 9.69 -4.03
N ASN A 96 -1.19 9.55 -4.88
CA ASN A 96 -1.06 10.31 -6.13
C ASN A 96 -0.18 9.54 -7.13
N SER A 97 0.09 10.11 -8.28
CA SER A 97 0.88 9.47 -9.35
C SER A 97 2.34 9.16 -8.98
N LEU A 98 2.84 9.70 -7.88
CA LEU A 98 4.22 9.55 -7.40
C LEU A 98 4.31 8.77 -6.08
N SER A 99 3.19 8.55 -5.41
CA SER A 99 3.13 7.91 -4.09
C SER A 99 2.06 6.83 -4.07
N ALA A 100 2.51 5.60 -4.03
CA ALA A 100 1.66 4.43 -3.92
C ALA A 100 2.39 3.32 -3.15
N VAL A 101 1.63 2.52 -2.44
CA VAL A 101 2.10 1.28 -1.80
C VAL A 101 1.27 0.13 -2.34
N GLN A 102 1.94 -0.89 -2.83
CA GLN A 102 1.32 -2.09 -3.37
C GLN A 102 1.82 -3.31 -2.59
N TYR A 103 0.95 -4.28 -2.39
CA TYR A 103 1.34 -5.57 -1.86
C TYR A 103 1.92 -6.44 -2.99
N GLY A 104 3.10 -7.00 -2.75
CA GLY A 104 3.77 -7.84 -3.74
C GLY A 104 4.16 -7.11 -5.02
N THR A 105 4.13 -7.82 -6.12
CA THR A 105 4.35 -7.28 -7.47
C THR A 105 3.02 -7.07 -8.19
N TYR A 106 3.03 -6.35 -9.29
CA TYR A 106 1.86 -6.20 -10.15
C TYR A 106 1.24 -7.57 -10.48
N LEU A 107 -0.06 -7.69 -10.31
CA LEU A 107 -0.81 -8.95 -10.44
C LEU A 107 -0.25 -10.08 -9.56
N THR A 108 -0.01 -9.80 -8.30
CA THR A 108 0.37 -10.83 -7.32
C THR A 108 -0.72 -11.89 -7.23
N GLY A 109 -0.33 -13.15 -7.31
CA GLY A 109 -1.25 -14.27 -7.13
C GLY A 109 -1.82 -14.29 -5.71
N MET A 110 -3.13 -14.35 -5.63
CA MET A 110 -3.90 -14.39 -4.39
C MET A 110 -4.53 -15.76 -4.27
N GLY A 111 -4.13 -16.48 -3.26
CA GLY A 111 -4.66 -17.81 -3.01
C GLY A 111 -4.29 -18.88 -4.06
N SER A 112 -4.19 -20.08 -3.64
CA SER A 112 -4.21 -21.23 -4.56
C SER A 112 -5.67 -21.63 -4.74
N GLY A 113 -6.18 -21.52 -5.97
CA GLY A 113 -7.55 -21.93 -6.30
C GLY A 113 -7.84 -23.38 -5.94
N GLY A 114 -8.25 -23.58 -4.74
CA GLY A 114 -8.66 -24.85 -4.19
C GLY A 114 -9.29 -24.58 -2.85
N SER A 115 -10.42 -25.17 -2.61
CA SER A 115 -11.16 -25.04 -1.36
C SER A 115 -10.26 -24.94 -0.14
N GLY A 116 -10.08 -23.78 0.42
CA GLY A 116 -9.81 -23.62 1.82
C GLY A 116 -8.43 -23.17 2.29
N ASN A 117 -7.48 -22.80 1.45
CA ASN A 117 -6.12 -22.49 1.96
C ASN A 117 -5.72 -21.02 1.99
N SER A 118 -6.54 -20.11 1.49
CA SER A 118 -6.28 -18.66 1.53
C SER A 118 -7.49 -17.84 1.93
N ASP A 119 -8.56 -18.50 2.34
CA ASP A 119 -9.74 -17.82 2.83
C ASP A 119 -9.44 -17.15 4.17
N ASN A 120 -9.84 -15.90 4.31
CA ASN A 120 -9.67 -15.05 5.49
C ASN A 120 -8.26 -14.46 5.67
N ASP A 121 -7.45 -14.42 4.65
CA ASP A 121 -6.24 -13.61 4.65
C ASP A 121 -6.59 -12.13 4.54
N TYR A 122 -5.77 -11.27 5.10
CA TYR A 122 -5.92 -9.84 4.97
C TYR A 122 -4.58 -9.13 4.77
N TYR A 123 -4.65 -8.00 4.10
CA TYR A 123 -3.52 -7.10 3.84
C TYR A 123 -3.79 -5.79 4.56
N GLU A 124 -2.90 -5.44 5.48
CA GLU A 124 -2.99 -4.22 6.26
C GLU A 124 -2.09 -3.14 5.68
N PHE A 125 -2.66 -1.98 5.39
CA PHE A 125 -1.94 -0.77 5.05
C PHE A 125 -2.07 0.21 6.21
N THR A 126 -0.95 0.42 6.89
CA THR A 126 -0.89 1.37 8.00
C THR A 126 -0.40 2.71 7.47
N PRO A 127 -1.16 3.80 7.63
CA PRO A 127 -0.72 5.10 7.21
C PRO A 127 0.51 5.53 8.00
N VAL A 128 1.48 6.10 7.32
CA VAL A 128 2.53 6.84 8.01
C VAL A 128 1.89 8.12 8.55
N LEU A 129 2.05 8.38 9.83
CA LEU A 129 1.62 9.64 10.41
C LEU A 129 2.38 10.77 9.74
N LEU A 130 1.67 11.56 8.96
CA LEU A 130 2.22 12.78 8.40
C LEU A 130 2.31 13.80 9.54
N VAL A 131 3.50 14.03 10.03
CA VAL A 131 3.80 15.11 10.99
C VAL A 131 4.21 16.36 10.23
N ASN A 132 4.00 17.53 10.83
CA ASN A 132 4.32 18.80 10.20
C ASN A 132 5.79 18.89 9.78
N ASP A 133 6.69 18.48 10.64
CA ASP A 133 8.12 18.53 10.44
C ASP A 133 8.72 17.12 10.56
N ASN A 134 9.16 16.58 9.46
CA ASN A 134 9.76 15.25 9.39
C ASN A 134 10.76 15.19 8.24
N ALA A 135 11.99 14.86 8.54
CA ALA A 135 13.05 14.72 7.54
C ALA A 135 13.85 13.44 7.81
N GLY A 136 14.34 12.83 6.76
CA GLY A 136 15.14 11.63 6.84
C GLY A 136 16.20 11.56 5.73
N ILE A 137 17.21 10.74 5.96
CA ILE A 137 18.16 10.38 4.90
C ILE A 137 17.56 9.26 4.07
N GLU A 138 17.31 9.54 2.80
CA GLU A 138 16.77 8.59 1.82
C GLU A 138 17.86 7.60 1.36
N SER A 139 19.07 8.09 1.12
CA SER A 139 20.20 7.29 0.67
C SER A 139 21.54 7.88 1.11
N ILE A 140 22.56 7.02 1.14
CA ILE A 140 23.96 7.41 1.19
C ILE A 140 24.51 7.17 -0.21
N ASP A 141 24.78 8.26 -0.93
CA ASP A 141 25.12 8.23 -2.36
C ASP A 141 26.63 8.10 -2.57
N ALA A 142 27.41 8.53 -1.58
CA ALA A 142 28.85 8.32 -1.52
C ALA A 142 29.31 8.18 -0.04
N PRO A 143 30.38 7.43 0.18
CA PRO A 143 31.15 6.64 -0.75
C PRO A 143 30.46 5.30 -1.09
N VAL A 144 30.70 4.78 -2.31
CA VAL A 144 30.22 3.45 -2.74
C VAL A 144 31.34 2.44 -2.71
N SER A 145 31.01 1.20 -2.33
CA SER A 145 31.98 0.10 -2.30
C SER A 145 32.32 -0.39 -3.74
N PRO A 146 33.56 -0.81 -4.01
CA PRO A 146 34.74 -0.84 -3.12
C PRO A 146 35.36 0.53 -2.89
N LEU A 147 35.79 0.77 -1.65
CA LEU A 147 36.40 2.05 -1.25
C LEU A 147 37.91 2.03 -1.45
N SER A 148 38.46 3.11 -2.00
CA SER A 148 39.88 3.37 -1.96
C SER A 148 40.31 3.92 -0.58
N THR A 149 41.58 3.68 -0.21
CA THR A 149 42.13 4.23 1.02
C THR A 149 42.29 5.78 0.88
N GLY A 150 42.03 6.50 1.95
CA GLY A 150 42.19 7.96 2.00
C GLY A 150 40.91 8.69 2.41
N THR A 151 40.93 10.00 2.23
CA THR A 151 39.78 10.86 2.54
C THR A 151 38.65 10.61 1.53
N GLN A 152 37.46 10.38 2.02
CA GLN A 152 36.25 10.16 1.22
C GLN A 152 35.23 11.25 1.52
N ASN A 153 34.56 11.72 0.48
CA ASN A 153 33.39 12.57 0.65
C ASN A 153 32.19 11.71 1.00
N VAL A 154 31.42 12.15 1.97
CA VAL A 154 30.12 11.54 2.30
C VAL A 154 29.03 12.40 1.66
N VAL A 155 28.27 11.80 0.78
CA VAL A 155 27.13 12.43 0.11
C VAL A 155 25.87 11.66 0.48
N VAL A 156 24.83 12.39 0.86
CA VAL A 156 23.54 11.80 1.25
C VAL A 156 22.41 12.57 0.58
N THR A 157 21.34 11.88 0.25
CA THR A 157 20.09 12.49 -0.16
C THR A 157 19.20 12.68 1.07
N LEU A 158 18.91 13.94 1.39
CA LEU A 158 17.98 14.33 2.44
C LEU A 158 16.57 14.47 1.82
N LYS A 159 15.57 13.90 2.46
CA LYS A 159 14.16 13.96 2.02
C LYS A 159 13.26 14.58 3.07
N ASN A 160 12.35 15.42 2.64
CA ASN A 160 11.30 15.96 3.48
C ASN A 160 10.07 15.03 3.47
N HIS A 161 9.79 14.38 4.58
CA HIS A 161 8.59 13.57 4.80
C HIS A 161 7.47 14.35 5.52
N GLY A 162 7.75 15.57 5.96
CA GLY A 162 6.80 16.43 6.67
C GLY A 162 5.83 17.15 5.74
N LEU A 163 4.76 17.68 6.33
CA LEU A 163 3.78 18.50 5.63
C LEU A 163 4.33 19.91 5.34
N ASN A 164 5.12 20.44 6.26
CA ASN A 164 5.77 21.74 6.09
C ASN A 164 7.00 21.64 5.19
N SER A 165 7.31 22.71 4.48
CA SER A 165 8.59 22.79 3.77
C SER A 165 9.75 22.74 4.76
N LEU A 166 10.71 21.84 4.51
CA LEU A 166 11.90 21.71 5.29
C LEU A 166 12.87 22.84 4.92
N THR A 167 13.08 23.76 5.84
CA THR A 167 13.97 24.91 5.62
C THR A 167 15.34 24.74 6.27
N SER A 168 15.44 23.87 7.27
CA SER A 168 16.70 23.56 7.96
C SER A 168 16.65 22.15 8.55
N ALA A 169 17.82 21.50 8.59
CA ALA A 169 18.00 20.23 9.29
C ALA A 169 19.46 20.06 9.72
N THR A 170 19.69 19.31 10.79
CA THR A 170 21.04 18.92 11.21
C THR A 170 21.22 17.43 10.95
N VAL A 171 22.16 17.09 10.09
CA VAL A 171 22.53 15.71 9.78
C VAL A 171 23.68 15.29 10.70
N ASN A 172 23.37 14.41 11.65
CA ASN A 172 24.35 13.79 12.52
C ASN A 172 24.81 12.46 11.93
N TRP A 173 26.10 12.21 11.94
CA TRP A 173 26.68 11.02 11.35
C TRP A 173 27.85 10.46 12.14
N LYS A 174 28.16 9.20 11.93
CA LYS A 174 29.24 8.46 12.59
C LYS A 174 30.04 7.65 11.59
N VAL A 175 31.32 7.47 11.85
CA VAL A 175 32.16 6.49 11.15
C VAL A 175 32.73 5.56 12.20
N ASN A 176 32.49 4.26 12.05
CA ASN A 176 32.92 3.23 13.01
C ASN A 176 32.54 3.58 14.46
N GLY A 177 31.31 4.10 14.65
CA GLY A 177 30.80 4.50 15.96
C GLY A 177 31.26 5.88 16.46
N VAL A 178 32.24 6.51 15.81
CA VAL A 178 32.78 7.83 16.19
C VAL A 178 31.97 8.95 15.52
N LEU A 179 31.43 9.86 16.34
CA LEU A 179 30.72 11.04 15.87
C LEU A 179 31.64 11.94 15.03
N LYS A 180 31.11 12.46 13.96
CA LYS A 180 31.74 13.45 13.10
C LYS A 180 31.02 14.79 13.23
N THR A 181 31.65 15.84 12.73
CA THR A 181 31.05 17.18 12.72
C THR A 181 29.73 17.14 11.98
N PRO A 182 28.61 17.55 12.60
CA PRO A 182 27.32 17.60 11.97
C PRO A 182 27.29 18.49 10.73
N TYR A 183 26.49 18.14 9.76
CA TYR A 183 26.23 19.01 8.61
C TYR A 183 24.90 19.73 8.82
N SER A 184 24.87 21.04 8.63
CA SER A 184 23.66 21.84 8.70
C SER A 184 23.14 22.10 7.29
N PHE A 185 21.97 21.54 6.99
CA PHE A 185 21.22 21.86 5.79
C PHE A 185 20.46 23.17 6.01
N ALA A 186 20.54 24.06 5.00
CA ALA A 186 19.71 25.26 4.90
C ALA A 186 19.23 25.38 3.45
N GLY A 187 17.91 25.40 3.25
CA GLY A 187 17.31 25.40 1.92
C GLY A 187 15.80 25.44 1.98
N SER A 188 15.14 24.89 0.98
CA SER A 188 13.69 24.73 0.97
C SER A 188 13.36 23.46 0.20
N LEU A 189 12.94 22.41 0.91
CA LEU A 189 12.42 21.19 0.31
C LEU A 189 10.92 21.10 0.60
N SER A 190 10.12 21.09 -0.45
CA SER A 190 8.68 20.81 -0.33
C SER A 190 8.44 19.39 0.19
N GLN A 191 7.22 19.07 0.57
CA GLN A 191 6.86 17.71 0.92
C GLN A 191 7.29 16.71 -0.16
N TYR A 192 7.96 15.63 0.24
CA TYR A 192 8.59 14.61 -0.61
C TYR A 192 9.73 15.10 -1.51
N GLY A 193 10.12 16.37 -1.42
CA GLY A 193 11.31 16.91 -2.09
C GLY A 193 12.61 16.39 -1.48
N THR A 194 13.64 16.29 -2.32
CA THR A 194 15.00 15.89 -1.96
C THR A 194 16.03 16.97 -2.34
#